data_2ba560d19a0b1911ab1ecd4b52e184a8
#
_entry.id   2ba560d19a0b1911ab1ecd4b52e184a8
#
_cell.length_a   1.000
_cell.length_b   1.000
_cell.length_c   1.000
_cell.angle_alpha   90.00
_cell.angle_beta   90.00
_cell.angle_gamma   90.00
#
_symmetry.space_group_name_H-M   'P 1'
#
loop_
_entity.id
_entity.type
_entity.pdbx_description
1 polymer ?
#
loop_
_entity_poly.entity_id
_entity_poly.type
_entity_poly.pdbx_seq_one_letter_code
_entity_poly.pdbx_strand_id
1 'polypeptide(L)'
;AKIEKKVLTIEKMKVARNKAVGTGEYETIEADAVIVAMGQQAETNFLRSVPGILLKDDGTVVINQERMTGYAGIFAGGDMLPDENRSATIAIGQGKKASKYINAYLRSELFVKTEKNQSASYRKLNLWFKTEALQKEQDRVTPAVAIKSFDEVIGGLSEKEARFEAQRCL
;
A
#
# COMPACT_ATOMS: atom_id res chain seq x y z
N ALA A 1 -19.18 -1.06 -15.75
CA ALA A 1 -20.03 0.03 -15.28
C ALA A 1 -20.26 1.04 -16.41
N LYS A 2 -21.43 1.63 -16.49
CA LYS A 2 -21.81 2.65 -17.48
C LYS A 2 -22.41 3.84 -16.73
N ILE A 3 -22.07 5.05 -17.14
CA ILE A 3 -22.58 6.29 -16.56
C ILE A 3 -23.38 7.01 -17.64
N GLU A 4 -24.67 7.24 -17.38
CA GLU A 4 -25.53 8.02 -18.25
C GLU A 4 -26.40 8.94 -17.38
N LYS A 5 -26.43 10.23 -17.68
CA LYS A 5 -27.36 11.21 -17.05
C LYS A 5 -27.42 11.12 -15.51
N LYS A 6 -26.26 11.12 -14.83
CA LYS A 6 -26.16 10.98 -13.37
C LYS A 6 -26.61 9.61 -12.81
N VAL A 7 -26.72 8.61 -13.64
CA VAL A 7 -27.05 7.24 -13.23
C VAL A 7 -25.87 6.33 -13.53
N LEU A 8 -25.35 5.66 -12.52
CA LEU A 8 -24.30 4.68 -12.60
C LEU A 8 -24.94 3.27 -12.58
N THR A 9 -24.74 2.51 -13.64
CA THR A 9 -25.13 1.09 -13.67
C THR A 9 -23.93 0.24 -13.29
N ILE A 10 -24.07 -0.56 -12.24
CA ILE A 10 -23.04 -1.47 -11.74
C ILE A 10 -23.50 -2.91 -11.89
N GLU A 11 -22.56 -3.81 -12.17
CA GLU A 11 -22.79 -5.24 -12.16
C GLU A 11 -22.42 -5.81 -10.79
N LYS A 12 -23.30 -6.63 -10.21
CA LYS A 12 -23.00 -7.35 -8.99
C LYS A 12 -21.95 -8.41 -9.25
N MET A 13 -20.98 -8.51 -8.38
CA MET A 13 -19.87 -9.44 -8.50
C MET A 13 -19.98 -10.54 -7.45
N LYS A 14 -19.55 -11.74 -7.80
CA LYS A 14 -19.31 -12.84 -6.84
C LYS A 14 -17.84 -13.23 -6.85
N VAL A 15 -17.34 -13.70 -5.72
CA VAL A 15 -15.98 -14.24 -5.65
C VAL A 15 -16.01 -15.72 -6.02
N ALA A 16 -15.30 -16.07 -7.09
CA ALA A 16 -15.09 -17.44 -7.51
C ALA A 16 -13.58 -17.69 -7.71
N ARG A 17 -13.05 -18.71 -7.06
CA ARG A 17 -11.60 -19.04 -7.10
C ARG A 17 -10.68 -17.83 -6.85
N ASN A 18 -11.01 -17.05 -5.82
CA ASN A 18 -10.29 -15.83 -5.45
C ASN A 18 -10.29 -14.70 -6.50
N LYS A 19 -11.20 -14.74 -7.47
CA LYS A 19 -11.38 -13.71 -8.49
C LYS A 19 -12.81 -13.20 -8.46
N ALA A 20 -12.99 -11.92 -8.70
CA ALA A 20 -14.31 -11.32 -8.88
C ALA A 20 -14.83 -11.70 -10.27
N VAL A 21 -16.02 -12.27 -10.32
CA VAL A 21 -16.70 -12.70 -11.56
C VAL A 21 -18.07 -12.04 -11.58
N GLY A 22 -18.44 -11.46 -12.72
CA GLY A 22 -19.76 -10.87 -12.92
C GLY A 22 -20.88 -11.89 -12.73
N THR A 23 -22.00 -11.46 -12.17
CA THR A 23 -23.18 -12.31 -11.98
C THR A 23 -24.20 -12.17 -13.11
N GLY A 24 -24.08 -11.14 -13.94
CA GLY A 24 -25.11 -10.73 -14.92
C GLY A 24 -26.26 -9.94 -14.30
N GLU A 25 -26.26 -9.73 -12.98
CA GLU A 25 -27.24 -8.88 -12.31
C GLU A 25 -26.71 -7.45 -12.21
N TYR A 26 -27.56 -6.48 -12.53
CA TYR A 26 -27.22 -5.08 -12.55
C TYR A 26 -28.04 -4.29 -11.54
N GLU A 27 -27.42 -3.24 -11.01
CA GLU A 27 -28.06 -2.29 -10.12
C GLU A 27 -27.75 -0.88 -10.61
N THR A 28 -28.70 0.05 -10.43
CA THR A 28 -28.52 1.46 -10.78
C THR A 28 -28.42 2.31 -9.53
N ILE A 29 -27.45 3.21 -9.53
CA ILE A 29 -27.21 4.15 -8.44
C ILE A 29 -27.26 5.57 -9.02
N GLU A 30 -28.07 6.43 -8.43
CA GLU A 30 -28.02 7.86 -8.74
C GLU A 30 -26.78 8.48 -8.07
N ALA A 31 -25.98 9.21 -8.85
CA ALA A 31 -24.76 9.81 -8.38
C ALA A 31 -24.46 11.11 -9.14
N ASP A 32 -24.23 12.19 -8.41
CA ASP A 32 -23.81 13.49 -8.99
C ASP A 32 -22.35 13.47 -9.43
N ALA A 33 -21.54 12.66 -8.78
CA ALA A 33 -20.12 12.47 -9.10
C ALA A 33 -19.71 11.02 -8.90
N VAL A 34 -18.78 10.54 -9.73
CA VAL A 34 -18.16 9.22 -9.59
C VAL A 34 -16.65 9.37 -9.49
N ILE A 35 -16.09 8.89 -8.39
CA ILE A 35 -14.64 8.91 -8.17
C ILE A 35 -14.08 7.53 -8.48
N VAL A 36 -13.18 7.47 -9.47
CA VAL A 36 -12.50 6.24 -9.86
C VAL A 36 -11.23 6.08 -9.01
N ALA A 37 -11.22 5.08 -8.14
CA ALA A 37 -10.11 4.76 -7.24
C ALA A 37 -9.74 3.26 -7.32
N MET A 38 -9.66 2.70 -8.53
CA MET A 38 -9.52 1.26 -8.78
C MET A 38 -8.08 0.77 -8.87
N GLY A 39 -7.11 1.56 -8.44
CA GLY A 39 -5.70 1.25 -8.61
C GLY A 39 -5.12 1.75 -9.93
N GLN A 40 -3.87 1.42 -10.17
CA GLN A 40 -3.10 1.87 -11.32
C GLN A 40 -2.37 0.71 -11.96
N GLN A 41 -2.10 0.81 -13.24
CA GLN A 41 -1.27 -0.12 -13.99
C GLN A 41 0.04 0.57 -14.39
N ALA A 42 1.15 -0.16 -14.32
CA ALA A 42 2.43 0.38 -14.76
C ALA A 42 2.44 0.51 -16.30
N GLU A 43 2.67 1.73 -16.79
CA GLU A 43 2.85 1.97 -18.22
C GLU A 43 4.35 1.86 -18.56
N THR A 44 4.78 0.67 -18.93
CA THR A 44 6.19 0.32 -19.17
C THR A 44 6.50 -0.09 -20.60
N ASN A 45 5.56 0.12 -21.53
CA ASN A 45 5.74 -0.30 -22.93
C ASN A 45 6.98 0.32 -23.58
N PHE A 46 7.35 1.55 -23.20
CA PHE A 46 8.56 2.22 -23.69
C PHE A 46 9.86 1.48 -23.33
N LEU A 47 9.85 0.64 -22.30
CA LEU A 47 11.01 -0.17 -21.90
C LEU A 47 11.21 -1.42 -22.76
N ARG A 48 10.22 -1.85 -23.55
CA ARG A 48 10.29 -3.05 -24.39
C ARG A 48 11.39 -2.97 -25.46
N SER A 49 11.75 -1.75 -25.87
CA SER A 49 12.81 -1.52 -26.84
C SER A 49 14.21 -1.54 -26.23
N VAL A 50 14.33 -1.55 -24.90
CA VAL A 50 15.63 -1.54 -24.21
C VAL A 50 16.13 -2.96 -24.02
N PRO A 51 17.28 -3.33 -24.64
CA PRO A 51 17.80 -4.70 -24.53
C PRO A 51 18.04 -5.11 -23.08
N GLY A 52 17.66 -6.34 -22.74
CA GLY A 52 17.91 -6.91 -21.41
C GLY A 52 16.90 -6.51 -20.33
N ILE A 53 16.01 -5.54 -20.55
CA ILE A 53 14.92 -5.27 -19.61
C ILE A 53 13.82 -6.30 -19.81
N LEU A 54 13.50 -7.04 -18.74
CA LEU A 54 12.43 -8.01 -18.72
C LEU A 54 11.19 -7.40 -18.05
N LEU A 55 10.04 -7.56 -18.70
CA LEU A 55 8.73 -7.17 -18.18
C LEU A 55 7.89 -8.42 -17.95
N LYS A 56 7.13 -8.45 -16.86
CA LYS A 56 6.09 -9.45 -16.64
C LYS A 56 4.83 -9.12 -17.46
N ASP A 57 3.88 -10.05 -17.49
CA ASP A 57 2.62 -9.89 -18.24
C ASP A 57 1.76 -8.72 -17.73
N ASP A 58 1.89 -8.38 -16.45
CA ASP A 58 1.22 -7.24 -15.81
C ASP A 58 1.94 -5.89 -16.05
N GLY A 59 3.00 -5.87 -16.85
CA GLY A 59 3.80 -4.70 -17.15
C GLY A 59 4.85 -4.35 -16.09
N THR A 60 4.99 -5.13 -15.02
CA THR A 60 6.00 -4.86 -13.99
C THR A 60 7.41 -5.24 -14.46
N VAL A 61 8.41 -4.54 -13.91
CA VAL A 61 9.82 -4.68 -14.31
C VAL A 61 10.53 -5.69 -13.42
N VAL A 62 11.24 -6.62 -14.04
CA VAL A 62 12.08 -7.60 -13.33
C VAL A 62 13.42 -6.96 -12.97
N ILE A 63 13.83 -7.08 -11.70
CA ILE A 63 15.11 -6.60 -11.18
C ILE A 63 15.86 -7.68 -10.44
N ASN A 64 17.17 -7.49 -10.31
CA ASN A 64 18.02 -8.32 -9.47
C ASN A 64 17.98 -7.88 -7.98
N GLN A 65 18.79 -8.51 -7.14
CA GLN A 65 18.88 -8.18 -5.71
C GLN A 65 19.40 -6.76 -5.44
N GLU A 66 20.13 -6.19 -6.37
CA GLU A 66 20.71 -4.86 -6.35
C GLU A 66 19.77 -3.79 -6.93
N ARG A 67 18.51 -4.14 -7.19
CA ARG A 67 17.51 -3.27 -7.78
C ARG A 67 17.79 -2.84 -9.21
N MET A 68 18.76 -3.46 -9.88
CA MET A 68 19.12 -3.18 -11.26
C MET A 68 18.34 -4.11 -12.20
N THR A 69 17.94 -3.57 -13.35
CA THR A 69 17.29 -4.34 -14.43
C THR A 69 18.35 -5.20 -15.16
N GLY A 70 17.93 -5.95 -16.16
CA GLY A 70 18.88 -6.65 -17.02
C GLY A 70 19.74 -5.74 -17.92
N TYR A 71 19.50 -4.43 -17.92
CA TYR A 71 20.36 -3.44 -18.58
C TYR A 71 21.19 -2.69 -17.52
N ALA A 72 22.52 -2.73 -17.70
CA ALA A 72 23.44 -2.14 -16.72
C ALA A 72 23.20 -0.63 -16.55
N GLY A 73 23.14 -0.18 -15.30
CA GLY A 73 22.92 1.22 -14.93
C GLY A 73 21.45 1.66 -14.90
N ILE A 74 20.49 0.79 -15.25
CA ILE A 74 19.06 1.07 -15.09
C ILE A 74 18.54 0.32 -13.88
N PHE A 75 17.97 1.08 -12.94
CA PHE A 75 17.40 0.59 -11.68
C PHE A 75 15.90 0.84 -11.64
N ALA A 76 15.16 0.01 -10.91
CA ALA A 76 13.72 0.19 -10.75
C ALA A 76 13.27 0.01 -9.29
N GLY A 77 12.17 0.66 -8.95
CA GLY A 77 11.54 0.62 -7.64
C GLY A 77 10.10 1.12 -7.68
N GLY A 78 9.40 1.03 -6.56
CA GLY A 78 8.01 1.46 -6.44
C GLY A 78 7.02 0.51 -7.08
N ASP A 79 5.88 1.04 -7.48
CA ASP A 79 4.73 0.28 -7.98
C ASP A 79 4.97 -0.42 -9.32
N MET A 80 6.09 -0.15 -9.96
CA MET A 80 6.50 -0.84 -11.18
C MET A 80 7.20 -2.19 -10.93
N LEU A 81 7.41 -2.58 -9.66
CA LEU A 81 7.95 -3.89 -9.32
C LEU A 81 6.86 -4.93 -9.13
N PRO A 82 7.11 -6.21 -9.47
CA PRO A 82 6.14 -7.28 -9.26
C PRO A 82 5.98 -7.62 -7.79
N ASP A 83 4.81 -8.14 -7.43
CA ASP A 83 4.50 -8.78 -6.13
C ASP A 83 4.71 -7.88 -4.90
N GLU A 84 4.72 -6.58 -5.07
CA GLU A 84 4.87 -5.62 -3.97
C GLU A 84 3.52 -5.00 -3.61
N ASN A 85 3.30 -4.81 -2.32
CA ASN A 85 2.15 -4.02 -1.86
C ASN A 85 2.32 -2.57 -2.30
N ARG A 86 1.46 -2.12 -3.19
CA ARG A 86 1.51 -0.77 -3.74
C ARG A 86 1.10 0.25 -2.70
N SER A 87 2.07 0.96 -2.16
CA SER A 87 1.86 2.07 -1.24
C SER A 87 2.99 3.08 -1.32
N ALA A 88 2.70 4.33 -1.02
CA ALA A 88 3.70 5.40 -0.99
C ALA A 88 4.87 5.07 -0.06
N THR A 89 4.60 4.50 1.10
CA THR A 89 5.63 4.11 2.08
C THR A 89 6.59 3.06 1.52
N ILE A 90 6.05 2.04 0.84
CA ILE A 90 6.87 0.99 0.22
C ILE A 90 7.67 1.57 -0.95
N ALA A 91 7.06 2.40 -1.79
CA ALA A 91 7.74 3.02 -2.93
C ALA A 91 8.92 3.89 -2.47
N ILE A 92 8.73 4.72 -1.43
CA ILE A 92 9.82 5.52 -0.81
C ILE A 92 10.91 4.62 -0.24
N GLY A 93 10.53 3.55 0.47
CA GLY A 93 11.47 2.59 1.03
C GLY A 93 12.31 1.88 -0.05
N GLN A 94 11.70 1.57 -1.18
CA GLN A 94 12.37 0.96 -2.33
C GLN A 94 13.31 1.95 -3.02
N GLY A 95 12.90 3.22 -3.19
CA GLY A 95 13.77 4.28 -3.69
C GLY A 95 14.99 4.49 -2.81
N LYS A 96 14.82 4.50 -1.48
CA LYS A 96 15.92 4.56 -0.53
C LYS A 96 16.88 3.36 -0.61
N LYS A 97 16.37 2.16 -0.92
CA LYS A 97 17.22 1.00 -1.16
C LYS A 97 17.96 1.13 -2.49
N ALA A 98 17.25 1.50 -3.57
CA ALA A 98 17.86 1.67 -4.89
C ALA A 98 18.98 2.71 -4.87
N SER A 99 18.81 3.86 -4.17
CA SER A 99 19.82 4.90 -4.09
C SER A 99 21.18 4.42 -3.55
N LYS A 100 21.18 3.45 -2.64
CA LYS A 100 22.39 2.86 -2.09
C LYS A 100 23.13 2.01 -3.14
N TYR A 101 22.40 1.23 -3.90
CA TYR A 101 22.97 0.44 -4.99
C TYR A 101 23.42 1.30 -6.16
N ILE A 102 22.67 2.35 -6.51
CA ILE A 102 23.07 3.33 -7.52
C ILE A 102 24.38 4.02 -7.11
N ASN A 103 24.49 4.46 -5.84
CA ASN A 103 25.71 5.09 -5.36
C ASN A 103 26.91 4.13 -5.43
N ALA A 104 26.75 2.87 -5.02
CA ALA A 104 27.80 1.86 -5.12
C ALA A 104 28.20 1.59 -6.59
N TYR A 105 27.21 1.46 -7.48
CA TYR A 105 27.44 1.28 -8.91
C TYR A 105 28.24 2.43 -9.52
N LEU A 106 27.88 3.67 -9.22
CA LEU A 106 28.59 4.86 -9.73
C LEU A 106 30.00 5.01 -9.20
N ARG A 107 30.31 4.42 -8.02
CA ARG A 107 31.64 4.39 -7.44
C ARG A 107 32.44 3.16 -7.82
N SER A 108 31.85 2.23 -8.57
CA SER A 108 32.42 0.92 -8.85
C SER A 108 32.76 0.12 -7.57
N GLU A 109 31.92 0.28 -6.54
CA GLU A 109 32.03 -0.37 -5.24
C GLU A 109 30.92 -1.42 -5.07
N LEU A 110 31.12 -2.38 -4.16
CA LEU A 110 30.06 -3.29 -3.73
C LEU A 110 29.29 -2.67 -2.56
N PHE A 111 27.96 -2.61 -2.65
CA PHE A 111 27.15 -2.23 -1.51
C PHE A 111 27.10 -3.37 -0.49
N VAL A 112 27.79 -3.20 0.62
CA VAL A 112 27.69 -4.09 1.77
C VAL A 112 26.47 -3.71 2.60
N LYS A 113 25.48 -4.60 2.63
CA LYS A 113 24.29 -4.40 3.46
C LYS A 113 24.69 -4.47 4.94
N THR A 114 24.46 -3.39 5.66
CA THR A 114 24.62 -3.38 7.12
C THR A 114 23.69 -4.44 7.73
N GLU A 115 24.19 -5.28 8.60
CA GLU A 115 23.36 -6.23 9.32
C GLU A 115 22.24 -5.49 10.06
N LYS A 116 21.05 -6.02 9.99
CA LYS A 116 19.95 -5.49 10.79
C LYS A 116 20.24 -5.76 12.25
N ASN A 117 20.03 -4.76 13.10
CA ASN A 117 20.00 -4.99 14.54
C ASN A 117 19.09 -6.18 14.85
N GLN A 118 19.53 -7.02 15.77
CA GLN A 118 18.71 -8.15 16.20
C GLN A 118 17.39 -7.64 16.75
N SER A 119 16.29 -8.18 16.25
CA SER A 119 14.97 -7.89 16.80
C SER A 119 14.91 -8.39 18.24
N ALA A 120 14.32 -7.62 19.13
CA ALA A 120 14.04 -8.09 20.48
C ALA A 120 13.13 -9.33 20.41
N SER A 121 13.47 -10.37 21.14
CA SER A 121 12.57 -11.51 21.27
C SER A 121 11.46 -11.17 22.26
N TYR A 122 10.27 -11.76 22.09
CA TYR A 122 9.14 -11.59 23.00
C TYR A 122 9.52 -11.79 24.48
N ARG A 123 10.41 -12.76 24.78
CA ARG A 123 10.89 -13.03 26.13
C ARG A 123 11.72 -11.91 26.75
N LYS A 124 12.28 -11.00 25.92
CA LYS A 124 13.08 -9.86 26.37
C LYS A 124 12.28 -8.58 26.47
N LEU A 125 11.02 -8.60 26.03
CA LEU A 125 10.12 -7.48 26.15
C LEU A 125 9.60 -7.36 27.58
N ASN A 126 9.45 -6.13 28.04
CA ASN A 126 8.89 -5.85 29.36
C ASN A 126 7.35 -5.89 29.29
N LEU A 127 6.76 -7.08 29.53
CA LEU A 127 5.34 -7.34 29.36
C LEU A 127 4.47 -7.01 30.58
N TRP A 128 5.05 -6.45 31.64
CA TRP A 128 4.28 -6.09 32.83
C TRP A 128 3.41 -4.83 32.64
N PHE A 129 3.53 -4.17 31.51
CA PHE A 129 2.61 -3.13 31.10
C PHE A 129 1.25 -3.71 30.66
N LYS A 130 0.25 -2.87 30.57
CA LYS A 130 -1.16 -3.24 30.32
C LYS A 130 -1.42 -3.70 28.87
N THR A 131 -0.54 -4.54 28.31
CA THR A 131 -0.64 -5.01 26.92
C THR A 131 -1.89 -5.84 26.64
N GLU A 132 -2.37 -6.57 27.68
CA GLU A 132 -3.56 -7.44 27.59
C GLU A 132 -4.86 -6.71 27.98
N ALA A 133 -4.78 -5.47 28.46
CA ALA A 133 -5.98 -4.71 28.77
C ALA A 133 -6.75 -4.38 27.48
N LEU A 134 -8.08 -4.29 27.57
CA LEU A 134 -8.91 -3.88 26.44
C LEU A 134 -8.48 -2.51 25.90
N GLN A 135 -8.41 -2.39 24.59
CA GLN A 135 -8.11 -1.12 23.92
C GLN A 135 -9.17 -0.08 24.25
N LYS A 136 -8.75 1.16 24.46
CA LYS A 136 -9.68 2.27 24.60
C LYS A 136 -10.24 2.65 23.25
N GLU A 137 -11.55 2.63 23.16
CA GLU A 137 -12.27 3.01 21.96
C GLU A 137 -12.55 4.51 21.96
N GLN A 138 -12.38 5.12 20.81
CA GLN A 138 -12.76 6.53 20.59
C GLN A 138 -14.25 6.62 20.34
N ASP A 139 -14.88 7.66 20.88
CA ASP A 139 -16.27 7.97 20.61
C ASP A 139 -16.47 8.21 19.10
N ARG A 140 -17.56 7.69 18.58
CA ARG A 140 -17.93 7.88 17.17
C ARG A 140 -19.34 8.42 17.07
N VAL A 141 -19.53 9.42 16.22
CA VAL A 141 -20.88 9.86 15.88
C VAL A 141 -21.58 8.80 15.02
N THR A 142 -22.89 8.73 15.14
CA THR A 142 -23.67 7.78 14.34
C THR A 142 -23.62 8.14 12.85
N PRO A 143 -23.73 7.16 11.93
CA PRO A 143 -23.76 7.43 10.48
C PRO A 143 -24.80 8.48 10.07
N ALA A 144 -25.97 8.47 10.70
CA ALA A 144 -27.06 9.41 10.44
C ALA A 144 -26.70 10.88 10.77
N VAL A 145 -25.76 11.10 11.68
CA VAL A 145 -25.23 12.42 12.02
C VAL A 145 -24.02 12.74 11.11
N ALA A 146 -23.14 11.78 10.93
CA ALA A 146 -21.91 11.95 10.15
C ALA A 146 -22.15 12.41 8.70
N ILE A 147 -23.22 11.95 8.06
CA ILE A 147 -23.55 12.33 6.67
C ILE A 147 -24.11 13.76 6.52
N LYS A 148 -24.38 14.47 7.62
CA LYS A 148 -25.00 15.81 7.59
C LYS A 148 -24.00 16.95 7.70
N SER A 149 -22.76 16.67 8.09
CA SER A 149 -21.73 17.70 8.28
C SER A 149 -20.35 17.14 7.95
N PHE A 150 -19.36 18.03 7.89
CA PHE A 150 -17.94 17.68 7.80
C PHE A 150 -17.24 17.77 9.17
N ASP A 151 -18.00 17.73 10.26
CA ASP A 151 -17.44 17.67 11.59
C ASP A 151 -16.71 16.35 11.83
N GLU A 152 -15.85 16.34 12.85
CA GLU A 152 -15.06 15.16 13.18
C GLU A 152 -15.96 13.98 13.57
N VAL A 153 -15.81 12.87 12.89
CA VAL A 153 -16.64 11.67 13.05
C VAL A 153 -16.13 10.76 14.17
N ILE A 154 -14.82 10.77 14.40
CA ILE A 154 -14.15 9.97 15.43
C ILE A 154 -13.52 10.94 16.42
N GLY A 155 -13.98 10.92 17.65
CA GLY A 155 -13.45 11.76 18.72
C GLY A 155 -12.03 11.36 19.14
N GLY A 156 -11.37 12.24 19.87
CA GLY A 156 -10.07 11.94 20.48
C GLY A 156 -10.21 11.07 21.73
N LEU A 157 -9.09 10.52 22.18
CA LEU A 157 -8.98 9.92 23.51
C LEU A 157 -8.81 11.05 24.56
N SER A 158 -9.35 10.86 25.75
CA SER A 158 -9.00 11.72 26.89
C SER A 158 -7.50 11.58 27.22
N GLU A 159 -6.92 12.57 27.89
CA GLU A 159 -5.50 12.51 28.30
C GLU A 159 -5.20 11.23 29.10
N LYS A 160 -6.09 10.84 30.00
CA LYS A 160 -5.95 9.62 30.80
C LYS A 160 -5.94 8.36 29.94
N GLU A 161 -6.81 8.29 28.94
CA GLU A 161 -6.88 7.17 28.01
C GLU A 161 -5.70 7.15 27.06
N ALA A 162 -5.30 8.29 26.52
CA ALA A 162 -4.12 8.39 25.66
C ALA A 162 -2.84 7.96 26.41
N ARG A 163 -2.67 8.39 27.66
CA ARG A 163 -1.56 7.94 28.51
C ARG A 163 -1.63 6.44 28.79
N PHE A 164 -2.82 5.89 28.98
CA PHE A 164 -3.01 4.46 29.18
C PHE A 164 -2.64 3.66 27.92
N GLU A 165 -3.10 4.11 26.75
CA GLU A 165 -2.78 3.45 25.48
C GLU A 165 -1.29 3.57 25.12
N ALA A 166 -0.65 4.70 25.41
CA ALA A 166 0.78 4.88 25.20
C ALA A 166 1.65 3.90 26.01
N GLN A 167 1.15 3.38 27.14
CA GLN A 167 1.84 2.38 27.96
C GLN A 167 1.82 0.96 27.36
N ARG A 168 1.10 0.76 26.25
CA ARG A 168 1.11 -0.51 25.52
C ARG A 168 2.28 -0.63 24.56
N CYS A 169 2.94 0.49 24.23
CA CYS A 169 4.10 0.49 23.34
C CYS A 169 5.30 -0.13 24.07
N LEU A 170 5.82 -1.23 23.52
CA LEU A 170 6.94 -2.02 24.04
C LEU A 170 8.25 -1.63 23.35
#